data_649c9f6b26eedf2ffd9b422954ac4b13
#
_entry.id   649c9f6b26eedf2ffd9b422954ac4b13
#
_cell.length_a   1.000
_cell.length_b   1.000
_cell.length_c   1.000
_cell.angle_alpha   90.00
_cell.angle_beta   90.00
_cell.angle_gamma   90.00
#
_symmetry.space_group_name_H-M   'P 1'
#
loop_
_entity.id
_entity.type
_entity.pdbx_description
1 polymer ?
#
loop_
_entity_poly.entity_id
_entity_poly.type
_entity_poly.pdbx_seq_one_letter_code
_entity_poly.pdbx_strand_id
1 'polypeptide(L)'
;MWRFLVFLLSASALMGAERKFEFSHYREGETPPGFRSAVTGYGKPGQWKIVAEDVPSMMPPISDHPSSSSSVRTTHSVLAQVATDPTDEHFPVFIYEEKKFGDFTLKTKFKTVKGVVEQMAGIAFRVLNESNYYVVRASSLGNTFRFYKVLEGQRGPLVGPDISIPSGTWHDMTVECKGNQIRCELDGKELISVTDKANAITSGKIGFWTKSDSVSYFGDTTIDYVPFETSAQKIVRDVLHKYPKLLALKIYLPEEDRSVTKVVASGDERDLGQPGAKTEREVIERGETYYGKEKDVVSVIMPLRDRNGETMAAVRVVMKSFPGQTEETAIGRAAPIVKDIQSRAKAVDDLLE
;
A
#
# COMPACT_ATOMS: atom_id res chain seq x y z
N MET A 1 -10.75 -45.67 -28.03
CA MET A 1 -11.08 -44.23 -28.02
C MET A 1 -10.85 -43.70 -26.60
N TRP A 2 -9.69 -43.17 -26.29
CA TRP A 2 -9.35 -42.59 -25.02
C TRP A 2 -9.62 -41.07 -25.10
N ARG A 3 -10.56 -40.56 -24.32
CA ARG A 3 -10.86 -39.14 -24.18
C ARG A 3 -9.90 -38.56 -23.13
N PHE A 4 -8.91 -37.77 -23.57
CA PHE A 4 -8.12 -36.90 -22.69
C PHE A 4 -8.99 -35.76 -22.19
N LEU A 5 -9.25 -35.75 -20.89
CA LEU A 5 -9.87 -34.61 -20.17
C LEU A 5 -8.76 -33.58 -19.92
N VAL A 6 -8.73 -32.49 -20.68
CA VAL A 6 -7.86 -31.35 -20.40
C VAL A 6 -8.49 -30.56 -19.26
N PHE A 7 -7.88 -30.65 -18.08
CA PHE A 7 -8.15 -29.73 -16.99
C PHE A 7 -7.51 -28.39 -17.33
N LEU A 8 -8.31 -27.42 -17.74
CA LEU A 8 -7.93 -26.01 -17.75
C LEU A 8 -7.87 -25.53 -16.28
N LEU A 9 -6.67 -25.49 -15.72
CA LEU A 9 -6.39 -24.69 -14.52
C LEU A 9 -6.54 -23.23 -14.92
N SER A 10 -7.69 -22.62 -14.57
CA SER A 10 -7.84 -21.18 -14.57
C SER A 10 -6.98 -20.62 -13.43
N ALA A 11 -5.77 -20.20 -13.75
CA ALA A 11 -4.99 -19.34 -12.87
C ALA A 11 -5.77 -18.04 -12.73
N SER A 12 -6.41 -17.82 -11.59
CA SER A 12 -6.93 -16.51 -11.20
C SER A 12 -5.71 -15.59 -11.14
N ALA A 13 -5.53 -14.73 -12.15
CA ALA A 13 -4.58 -13.65 -12.07
C ALA A 13 -5.01 -12.78 -10.89
N LEU A 14 -4.23 -12.75 -9.82
CA LEU A 14 -4.35 -11.72 -8.80
C LEU A 14 -4.23 -10.39 -9.55
N MET A 15 -5.32 -9.62 -9.60
CA MET A 15 -5.30 -8.30 -10.21
C MET A 15 -4.40 -7.43 -9.35
N GLY A 16 -3.25 -7.04 -9.89
CA GLY A 16 -2.38 -6.06 -9.24
C GLY A 16 -3.09 -4.72 -9.13
N ALA A 17 -2.87 -4.00 -8.04
CA ALA A 17 -3.33 -2.64 -7.85
C ALA A 17 -2.16 -1.68 -8.02
N GLU A 18 -2.45 -0.45 -8.44
CA GLU A 18 -1.46 0.62 -8.60
C GLU A 18 -1.73 1.75 -7.59
N ARG A 19 -0.68 2.28 -6.99
CA ARG A 19 -0.70 3.53 -6.22
C ARG A 19 0.29 4.49 -6.85
N LYS A 20 -0.18 5.72 -7.14
CA LYS A 20 0.67 6.81 -7.65
C LYS A 20 0.78 7.91 -6.61
N PHE A 21 1.97 8.45 -6.46
CA PHE A 21 2.25 9.69 -5.77
C PHE A 21 2.67 10.70 -6.83
N GLU A 22 1.72 11.55 -7.24
CA GLU A 22 1.91 12.61 -8.23
C GLU A 22 2.08 13.92 -7.48
N PHE A 23 3.27 14.49 -7.53
CA PHE A 23 3.59 15.71 -6.77
C PHE A 23 3.15 16.98 -7.46
N SER A 24 2.79 16.92 -8.75
CA SER A 24 2.31 18.04 -9.55
C SER A 24 1.01 18.68 -9.04
N HIS A 25 0.22 17.96 -8.23
CA HIS A 25 -1.04 18.44 -7.68
C HIS A 25 -0.86 19.31 -6.42
N TYR A 26 0.35 19.40 -5.88
CA TYR A 26 0.65 20.15 -4.66
C TYR A 26 1.35 21.48 -5.00
N ARG A 27 1.12 22.48 -4.16
CA ARG A 27 1.80 23.79 -4.28
C ARG A 27 3.19 23.70 -3.69
N GLU A 28 4.06 24.59 -4.18
CA GLU A 28 5.40 24.76 -3.60
C GLU A 28 5.32 25.10 -2.11
N GLY A 29 6.15 24.41 -1.29
CA GLY A 29 6.17 24.54 0.16
C GLY A 29 5.20 23.61 0.90
N GLU A 30 4.20 23.03 0.24
CA GLU A 30 3.28 22.09 0.88
C GLU A 30 3.97 20.76 1.22
N THR A 31 3.49 20.11 2.29
CA THR A 31 3.85 18.72 2.63
C THR A 31 2.71 17.81 2.17
N PRO A 32 2.96 16.81 1.31
CA PRO A 32 1.91 15.90 0.87
C PRO A 32 1.22 15.19 2.03
N PRO A 33 -0.12 15.10 2.05
CA PRO A 33 -0.85 14.39 3.10
C PRO A 33 -0.63 12.88 3.02
N GLY A 34 -1.00 12.17 4.09
CA GLY A 34 -0.83 10.72 4.19
C GLY A 34 0.60 10.27 4.51
N PHE A 35 1.52 11.22 4.70
CA PHE A 35 2.89 10.94 5.07
C PHE A 35 3.24 11.54 6.44
N ARG A 36 4.15 10.87 7.14
CA ARG A 36 4.72 11.33 8.41
C ARG A 36 6.23 11.48 8.28
N SER A 37 6.77 12.65 8.67
CA SER A 37 8.21 12.84 8.82
C SER A 37 8.69 12.15 10.09
N ALA A 38 9.69 11.30 9.94
CA ALA A 38 10.32 10.56 11.02
C ALA A 38 11.86 10.63 10.88
N VAL A 39 12.55 10.16 11.88
CA VAL A 39 14.00 9.98 11.87
C VAL A 39 14.32 8.60 12.42
N THR A 40 15.25 7.93 11.78
CA THR A 40 15.90 6.74 12.32
C THR A 40 17.34 7.11 12.69
N GLY A 41 17.87 6.54 13.77
CA GLY A 41 19.14 7.00 14.32
C GLY A 41 19.02 8.26 15.17
N TYR A 42 19.90 9.24 14.97
CA TYR A 42 19.99 10.46 15.77
C TYR A 42 19.47 11.69 15.02
N GLY A 43 19.36 12.83 15.69
CA GLY A 43 18.97 14.11 15.09
C GLY A 43 17.46 14.34 15.09
N LYS A 44 17.00 15.25 14.24
CA LYS A 44 15.60 15.65 14.10
C LYS A 44 14.98 15.06 12.83
N PRO A 45 13.66 14.84 12.78
CA PRO A 45 12.98 14.50 11.55
C PRO A 45 13.30 15.48 10.43
N GLY A 46 13.38 14.98 9.19
CA GLY A 46 13.65 15.79 8.01
C GLY A 46 12.53 16.81 7.71
N GLN A 47 12.88 17.82 6.91
CA GLN A 47 11.91 18.78 6.38
C GLN A 47 11.54 18.39 4.95
N TRP A 48 10.35 17.83 4.81
CA TRP A 48 9.83 17.35 3.55
C TRP A 48 8.80 18.32 3.00
N LYS A 49 8.98 18.77 1.78
CA LYS A 49 8.06 19.70 1.11
C LYS A 49 8.15 19.58 -0.41
N ILE A 50 7.15 20.12 -1.08
CA ILE A 50 7.15 20.25 -2.53
C ILE A 50 8.03 21.44 -2.92
N VAL A 51 8.85 21.24 -3.94
CA VAL A 51 9.64 22.30 -4.60
C VAL A 51 9.42 22.25 -6.10
N ALA A 52 9.56 23.40 -6.75
CA ALA A 52 9.56 23.52 -8.20
C ALA A 52 10.95 23.15 -8.75
N GLU A 53 11.02 22.26 -9.73
CA GLU A 53 12.25 21.77 -10.31
C GLU A 53 12.13 21.64 -11.84
N ASP A 54 13.17 22.01 -12.56
CA ASP A 54 13.26 21.81 -14.00
C ASP A 54 13.57 20.32 -14.29
N VAL A 55 12.57 19.60 -14.78
CA VAL A 55 12.73 18.22 -15.22
C VAL A 55 12.84 18.17 -16.74
N PRO A 56 13.81 17.44 -17.31
CA PRO A 56 13.89 17.28 -18.76
C PRO A 56 12.58 16.72 -19.31
N SER A 57 12.01 17.42 -20.33
CA SER A 57 10.81 16.92 -20.99
C SER A 57 11.08 15.54 -21.61
N MET A 58 10.22 14.58 -21.36
CA MET A 58 10.28 13.25 -21.98
C MET A 58 9.82 13.25 -23.45
N MET A 59 9.31 14.38 -23.96
CA MET A 59 8.91 14.52 -25.36
C MET A 59 10.00 15.22 -26.17
N PRO A 60 10.45 14.63 -27.29
CA PRO A 60 11.26 15.37 -28.25
C PRO A 60 10.45 16.54 -28.80
N PRO A 61 11.07 17.71 -29.06
CA PRO A 61 10.37 18.84 -29.63
C PRO A 61 9.82 18.47 -31.00
N ILE A 62 8.50 18.61 -31.19
CA ILE A 62 7.84 18.46 -32.47
C ILE A 62 8.00 19.82 -33.18
N SER A 63 9.12 20.07 -33.81
CA SER A 63 9.25 21.20 -34.74
C SER A 63 10.33 20.94 -35.79
N ASP A 64 9.92 20.98 -37.06
CA ASP A 64 10.76 20.86 -38.25
C ASP A 64 11.53 22.15 -38.60
N HIS A 65 11.72 23.10 -37.67
CA HIS A 65 12.47 24.32 -37.94
C HIS A 65 13.70 24.46 -37.04
N PRO A 66 14.92 24.58 -37.65
CA PRO A 66 16.16 24.72 -36.92
C PRO A 66 16.46 26.19 -36.59
N SER A 67 15.61 26.87 -35.86
CA SER A 67 15.93 28.21 -35.36
C SER A 67 15.35 28.46 -33.98
N SER A 68 16.27 28.55 -33.04
CA SER A 68 16.15 28.77 -31.60
C SER A 68 15.96 27.50 -30.76
N SER A 69 17.08 26.99 -30.25
CA SER A 69 17.15 25.99 -29.15
C SER A 69 16.72 26.64 -27.83
N SER A 70 15.47 27.02 -27.71
CA SER A 70 14.83 27.14 -26.39
C SER A 70 14.34 25.75 -26.02
N SER A 71 15.16 25.01 -25.28
CA SER A 71 14.68 23.82 -24.55
C SER A 71 13.49 24.31 -23.71
N VAL A 72 12.29 23.87 -24.05
CA VAL A 72 11.11 24.10 -23.21
C VAL A 72 11.39 23.37 -21.91
N ARG A 73 11.88 24.12 -20.91
CA ARG A 73 12.01 23.60 -19.56
C ARG A 73 10.62 23.55 -18.98
N THR A 74 10.15 22.34 -18.70
CA THR A 74 8.89 22.16 -18.00
C THR A 74 9.21 22.07 -16.51
N THR A 75 8.77 23.04 -15.75
CA THR A 75 8.90 23.03 -14.30
C THR A 75 7.92 22.03 -13.73
N HIS A 76 8.40 21.05 -12.98
CA HIS A 76 7.59 20.05 -12.30
C HIS A 76 7.69 20.22 -10.79
N SER A 77 6.60 19.97 -10.09
CA SER A 77 6.62 19.84 -8.62
C SER A 77 7.22 18.50 -8.24
N VAL A 78 8.18 18.50 -7.33
CA VAL A 78 8.84 17.30 -6.82
C VAL A 78 8.87 17.32 -5.29
N LEU A 79 8.91 16.15 -4.67
CA LEU A 79 9.12 16.04 -3.23
C LEU A 79 10.59 16.27 -2.91
N ALA A 80 10.88 17.12 -1.93
CA ALA A 80 12.23 17.44 -1.49
C ALA A 80 12.42 17.22 0.02
N GLN A 81 13.51 16.60 0.42
CA GLN A 81 14.08 16.73 1.74
C GLN A 81 15.08 17.91 1.70
N VAL A 82 14.86 18.92 2.55
CA VAL A 82 15.62 20.19 2.49
C VAL A 82 16.36 20.54 3.78
N ALA A 83 16.20 19.77 4.87
CA ALA A 83 16.98 19.98 6.08
C ALA A 83 18.45 19.58 5.86
N THR A 84 19.36 20.29 6.51
CA THR A 84 20.81 20.11 6.38
C THR A 84 21.43 19.82 7.75
N ASP A 85 20.95 18.79 8.44
CA ASP A 85 21.49 18.35 9.72
C ASP A 85 22.74 17.48 9.47
N PRO A 86 23.95 17.91 9.87
CA PRO A 86 25.19 17.18 9.58
C PRO A 86 25.45 16.00 10.53
N THR A 87 24.53 15.71 11.45
CA THR A 87 24.67 14.59 12.40
C THR A 87 24.89 13.28 11.64
N ASP A 88 25.94 12.55 11.96
CA ASP A 88 26.14 11.20 11.45
C ASP A 88 25.12 10.23 12.07
N GLU A 89 24.85 9.12 11.37
CA GLU A 89 23.78 8.18 11.76
C GLU A 89 22.41 8.87 11.95
N HIS A 90 22.17 9.93 11.18
CA HIS A 90 20.92 10.66 11.06
C HIS A 90 20.25 10.27 9.73
N PHE A 91 19.08 9.66 9.82
CA PHE A 91 18.37 9.12 8.67
C PHE A 91 16.93 9.67 8.60
N PRO A 92 16.73 10.84 7.99
CA PRO A 92 15.39 11.36 7.72
C PRO A 92 14.60 10.41 6.83
N VAL A 93 13.38 10.11 7.23
CA VAL A 93 12.47 9.27 6.45
C VAL A 93 11.07 9.88 6.42
N PHE A 94 10.43 9.87 5.25
CA PHE A 94 9.08 10.36 5.03
C PHE A 94 8.18 9.17 4.72
N ILE A 95 7.50 8.66 5.74
CA ILE A 95 6.80 7.38 5.75
C ILE A 95 5.35 7.59 5.30
N TYR A 96 4.91 6.83 4.29
CA TYR A 96 3.51 6.76 3.88
C TYR A 96 2.71 5.92 4.87
N GLU A 97 1.76 6.57 5.57
CA GLU A 97 1.07 5.98 6.72
C GLU A 97 -0.19 5.20 6.36
N GLU A 98 -0.82 5.51 5.21
CA GLU A 98 -2.16 5.00 4.89
C GLU A 98 -2.20 3.52 4.48
N LYS A 99 -1.06 2.93 4.06
CA LYS A 99 -1.05 1.56 3.54
C LYS A 99 0.24 0.81 3.81
N LYS A 100 0.09 -0.49 4.04
CA LYS A 100 1.19 -1.47 4.05
C LYS A 100 1.24 -2.21 2.71
N PHE A 101 2.43 -2.59 2.29
CA PHE A 101 2.68 -3.33 1.05
C PHE A 101 3.43 -4.61 1.38
N GLY A 102 2.98 -5.73 0.81
CA GLY A 102 3.66 -7.03 0.87
C GLY A 102 4.55 -7.21 -0.35
N ASP A 103 4.01 -7.83 -1.40
CA ASP A 103 4.66 -7.93 -2.70
C ASP A 103 4.34 -6.71 -3.55
N PHE A 104 5.37 -6.06 -4.07
CA PHE A 104 5.23 -4.83 -4.84
C PHE A 104 6.43 -4.58 -5.75
N THR A 105 6.22 -3.71 -6.74
CA THR A 105 7.27 -3.04 -7.52
C THR A 105 7.08 -1.54 -7.37
N LEU A 106 8.03 -0.87 -6.72
CA LEU A 106 8.07 0.59 -6.58
C LEU A 106 9.06 1.16 -7.59
N LYS A 107 8.64 2.21 -8.31
CA LYS A 107 9.48 2.98 -9.23
C LYS A 107 9.43 4.45 -8.86
N THR A 108 10.57 5.07 -8.76
CA THR A 108 10.71 6.50 -8.47
C THR A 108 11.91 7.09 -9.19
N LYS A 109 11.85 8.40 -9.46
CA LYS A 109 13.03 9.18 -9.85
C LYS A 109 13.60 9.88 -8.63
N PHE A 110 14.91 10.01 -8.56
CA PHE A 110 15.56 10.79 -7.52
C PHE A 110 16.70 11.65 -8.09
N LYS A 111 17.02 12.72 -7.39
CA LYS A 111 18.19 13.55 -7.65
C LYS A 111 18.81 13.98 -6.34
N THR A 112 20.09 13.70 -6.13
CA THR A 112 20.87 14.29 -5.04
C THR A 112 21.28 15.69 -5.47
N VAL A 113 21.05 16.69 -4.61
CA VAL A 113 21.21 18.10 -4.97
C VAL A 113 22.33 18.74 -4.21
N LYS A 114 22.40 18.52 -2.88
CA LYS A 114 23.33 19.20 -1.99
C LYS A 114 23.59 18.34 -0.75
N GLY A 115 24.71 18.57 -0.14
CA GLY A 115 25.19 17.97 1.12
C GLY A 115 26.71 17.99 1.13
N VAL A 116 27.31 18.22 2.29
CA VAL A 116 28.77 18.23 2.49
C VAL A 116 29.20 16.93 3.15
N VAL A 117 28.41 16.45 4.12
CA VAL A 117 28.67 15.18 4.81
C VAL A 117 28.21 14.02 3.95
N GLU A 118 27.00 14.13 3.40
CA GLU A 118 26.44 13.10 2.54
C GLU A 118 25.58 13.69 1.41
N GLN A 119 25.50 12.96 0.29
CA GLN A 119 24.56 13.23 -0.79
C GLN A 119 23.85 11.92 -1.14
N MET A 120 22.81 11.61 -0.40
CA MET A 120 22.11 10.33 -0.50
C MET A 120 20.61 10.51 -0.73
N ALA A 121 20.08 9.66 -1.59
CA ALA A 121 18.64 9.47 -1.78
C ALA A 121 18.32 7.98 -1.74
N GLY A 122 17.19 7.59 -1.15
CA GLY A 122 16.82 6.19 -1.03
C GLY A 122 15.34 5.98 -0.76
N ILE A 123 14.96 4.72 -0.75
CA ILE A 123 13.63 4.25 -0.39
C ILE A 123 13.77 3.30 0.81
N ALA A 124 13.10 3.64 1.91
CA ALA A 124 12.82 2.71 2.98
C ALA A 124 11.53 1.94 2.63
N PHE A 125 11.54 0.65 2.84
CA PHE A 125 10.39 -0.19 2.51
C PHE A 125 10.19 -1.33 3.51
N ARG A 126 8.97 -1.86 3.52
CA ARG A 126 8.52 -2.80 4.55
C ARG A 126 8.81 -2.28 5.95
N VAL A 127 8.57 -0.96 6.14
CA VAL A 127 8.80 -0.27 7.41
C VAL A 127 7.74 -0.74 8.40
N LEU A 128 8.19 -1.43 9.47
CA LEU A 128 7.35 -1.78 10.61
C LEU A 128 7.31 -0.62 11.60
N ASN A 129 8.47 -0.04 11.86
CA ASN A 129 8.71 1.13 12.69
C ASN A 129 10.09 1.73 12.34
N GLU A 130 10.52 2.78 13.05
CA GLU A 130 11.78 3.48 12.81
C GLU A 130 13.05 2.63 13.07
N SER A 131 12.91 1.48 13.69
CA SER A 131 14.02 0.57 14.02
C SER A 131 14.04 -0.72 13.21
N ASN A 132 12.98 -1.01 12.43
CA ASN A 132 12.82 -2.27 11.70
C ASN A 132 12.29 -2.03 10.29
N TYR A 133 13.18 -2.07 9.30
CA TYR A 133 12.87 -1.81 7.90
C TYR A 133 13.98 -2.25 6.95
N TYR A 134 13.72 -2.25 5.66
CA TYR A 134 14.74 -2.31 4.62
C TYR A 134 14.96 -0.93 4.01
N VAL A 135 16.16 -0.68 3.54
CA VAL A 135 16.48 0.53 2.78
C VAL A 135 17.41 0.21 1.62
N VAL A 136 17.10 0.76 0.45
CA VAL A 136 18.03 0.88 -0.68
C VAL A 136 18.33 2.37 -0.87
N ARG A 137 19.61 2.69 -1.09
CA ARG A 137 20.04 4.08 -1.25
C ARG A 137 21.16 4.23 -2.27
N ALA A 138 21.15 5.36 -2.94
CA ALA A 138 22.22 5.86 -3.81
C ALA A 138 23.00 6.95 -3.10
N SER A 139 24.33 7.00 -3.26
CA SER A 139 25.21 8.05 -2.73
C SER A 139 26.02 8.63 -3.86
N SER A 140 25.89 9.93 -4.11
CA SER A 140 26.72 10.63 -5.10
C SER A 140 28.11 10.93 -4.60
N LEU A 141 28.29 11.29 -3.31
CA LEU A 141 29.63 11.49 -2.74
C LEU A 141 30.43 10.19 -2.64
N GLY A 142 29.75 9.12 -2.21
CA GLY A 142 30.40 7.82 -2.04
C GLY A 142 30.45 6.98 -3.31
N ASN A 143 29.78 7.38 -4.39
CA ASN A 143 29.65 6.59 -5.62
C ASN A 143 29.25 5.14 -5.33
N THR A 144 28.15 4.96 -4.57
CA THR A 144 27.71 3.63 -4.12
C THR A 144 26.20 3.48 -4.22
N PHE A 145 25.76 2.27 -4.59
CA PHE A 145 24.36 1.85 -4.51
C PHE A 145 24.29 0.70 -3.52
N ARG A 146 23.54 0.86 -2.42
CA ARG A 146 23.57 -0.07 -1.28
C ARG A 146 22.18 -0.40 -0.77
N PHE A 147 22.03 -1.64 -0.35
CA PHE A 147 20.90 -2.16 0.40
C PHE A 147 21.34 -2.52 1.82
N TYR A 148 20.46 -2.24 2.79
CA TYR A 148 20.60 -2.65 4.18
C TYR A 148 19.27 -3.17 4.71
N LYS A 149 19.36 -4.16 5.59
CA LYS A 149 18.31 -4.53 6.53
C LYS A 149 18.63 -3.84 7.85
N VAL A 150 17.65 -3.12 8.40
CA VAL A 150 17.75 -2.50 9.72
C VAL A 150 16.87 -3.29 10.68
N LEU A 151 17.43 -3.81 11.76
CA LEU A 151 16.72 -4.51 12.83
C LEU A 151 17.14 -3.92 14.15
N GLU A 152 16.14 -3.59 15.01
CA GLU A 152 16.37 -2.97 16.32
C GLU A 152 17.31 -1.73 16.25
N GLY A 153 17.18 -0.97 15.15
CA GLY A 153 18.01 0.21 14.89
C GLY A 153 19.42 -0.08 14.36
N GLN A 154 19.82 -1.35 14.25
CA GLN A 154 21.14 -1.73 13.76
C GLN A 154 21.10 -2.08 12.28
N ARG A 155 22.02 -1.50 11.51
CA ARG A 155 22.20 -1.84 10.10
C ARG A 155 22.94 -3.18 9.98
N GLY A 156 22.36 -4.10 9.22
CA GLY A 156 23.01 -5.35 8.82
C GLY A 156 24.13 -5.12 7.80
N PRO A 157 24.72 -6.20 7.30
CA PRO A 157 25.76 -6.15 6.27
C PRO A 157 25.26 -5.40 5.03
N LEU A 158 26.14 -4.58 4.46
CA LEU A 158 25.86 -3.87 3.20
C LEU A 158 25.85 -4.84 2.01
N VAL A 159 24.93 -4.61 1.07
CA VAL A 159 24.88 -5.31 -0.21
C VAL A 159 24.79 -4.28 -1.34
N GLY A 160 25.55 -4.48 -2.39
CA GLY A 160 25.48 -3.65 -3.59
C GLY A 160 26.85 -3.11 -4.03
N PRO A 161 26.95 -2.59 -5.26
CA PRO A 161 28.21 -2.21 -5.89
C PRO A 161 28.63 -0.76 -5.60
N ASP A 162 29.91 -0.49 -5.83
CA ASP A 162 30.40 0.84 -6.13
C ASP A 162 30.04 1.16 -7.59
N ILE A 163 29.42 2.32 -7.80
CA ILE A 163 28.97 2.77 -9.11
C ILE A 163 28.85 4.29 -9.11
N SER A 164 29.31 4.92 -10.19
CA SER A 164 29.23 6.38 -10.33
C SER A 164 27.75 6.84 -10.37
N ILE A 165 27.42 7.79 -9.52
CA ILE A 165 26.09 8.40 -9.39
C ILE A 165 26.27 9.90 -9.40
N PRO A 166 26.19 10.58 -10.58
CA PRO A 166 26.39 12.01 -10.67
C PRO A 166 25.38 12.81 -9.85
N SER A 167 25.86 13.73 -9.03
CA SER A 167 25.00 14.69 -8.32
C SER A 167 24.36 15.68 -9.31
N GLY A 168 23.17 16.19 -8.98
CA GLY A 168 22.42 17.11 -9.85
C GLY A 168 21.77 16.45 -11.07
N THR A 169 21.88 15.14 -11.21
CA THR A 169 21.28 14.36 -12.31
C THR A 169 20.11 13.51 -11.78
N TRP A 170 19.05 13.42 -12.58
CA TRP A 170 17.94 12.52 -12.29
C TRP A 170 18.29 11.08 -12.61
N HIS A 171 18.01 10.20 -11.67
CA HIS A 171 18.21 8.76 -11.77
C HIS A 171 16.89 8.03 -11.52
N ASP A 172 16.73 6.85 -12.12
CA ASP A 172 15.59 5.96 -11.89
C ASP A 172 15.98 4.89 -10.83
N MET A 173 15.14 4.71 -9.83
CA MET A 173 15.28 3.66 -8.82
C MET A 173 14.06 2.76 -8.84
N THR A 174 14.28 1.44 -8.97
CA THR A 174 13.24 0.42 -8.87
C THR A 174 13.52 -0.49 -7.67
N VAL A 175 12.48 -0.78 -6.89
CA VAL A 175 12.50 -1.77 -5.80
C VAL A 175 11.41 -2.79 -6.06
N GLU A 176 11.77 -4.05 -6.27
CA GLU A 176 10.85 -5.17 -6.38
C GLU A 176 10.96 -6.06 -5.15
N CYS A 177 9.82 -6.39 -4.54
CA CYS A 177 9.70 -7.33 -3.43
C CYS A 177 8.70 -8.44 -3.76
N LYS A 178 9.14 -9.70 -3.67
CA LYS A 178 8.32 -10.91 -3.82
C LYS A 178 8.63 -11.90 -2.70
N GLY A 179 7.70 -12.09 -1.77
CA GLY A 179 7.97 -12.87 -0.57
C GLY A 179 9.20 -12.32 0.16
N ASN A 180 10.23 -13.13 0.33
CA ASN A 180 11.52 -12.73 0.93
C ASN A 180 12.61 -12.34 -0.09
N GLN A 181 12.27 -12.27 -1.39
CA GLN A 181 13.17 -11.84 -2.44
C GLN A 181 13.06 -10.34 -2.66
N ILE A 182 14.18 -9.67 -2.78
CA ILE A 182 14.30 -8.23 -2.98
C ILE A 182 15.26 -7.99 -4.13
N ARG A 183 14.82 -7.19 -5.12
CA ARG A 183 15.66 -6.73 -6.23
C ARG A 183 15.64 -5.22 -6.27
N CYS A 184 16.80 -4.61 -6.54
CA CYS A 184 16.88 -3.17 -6.70
C CYS A 184 17.65 -2.82 -7.97
N GLU A 185 17.07 -1.88 -8.72
CA GLU A 185 17.64 -1.39 -9.97
C GLU A 185 18.00 0.09 -9.84
N LEU A 186 19.03 0.49 -10.55
CA LEU A 186 19.43 1.87 -10.80
C LEU A 186 19.55 2.07 -12.30
N ASP A 187 18.82 3.07 -12.83
CA ASP A 187 18.78 3.43 -14.25
C ASP A 187 18.50 2.20 -15.16
N GLY A 188 17.53 1.36 -14.74
CA GLY A 188 17.09 0.17 -15.46
C GLY A 188 18.04 -1.03 -15.37
N LYS A 189 19.12 -0.92 -14.60
CA LYS A 189 20.07 -2.03 -14.39
C LYS A 189 19.87 -2.64 -13.00
N GLU A 190 19.58 -3.94 -12.92
CA GLU A 190 19.58 -4.70 -11.66
C GLU A 190 21.00 -4.73 -11.08
N LEU A 191 21.17 -4.16 -9.90
CA LEU A 191 22.44 -4.09 -9.20
C LEU A 191 22.45 -4.85 -7.88
N ILE A 192 21.27 -5.14 -7.34
CA ILE A 192 21.11 -5.82 -6.06
C ILE A 192 20.02 -6.87 -6.21
N SER A 193 20.33 -8.11 -5.80
CA SER A 193 19.40 -9.22 -5.67
C SER A 193 19.67 -9.95 -4.36
N VAL A 194 18.71 -9.91 -3.43
CA VAL A 194 18.84 -10.46 -2.08
C VAL A 194 17.67 -11.39 -1.79
N THR A 195 17.97 -12.53 -1.16
CA THR A 195 16.95 -13.38 -0.52
C THR A 195 17.18 -13.34 0.99
N ASP A 196 16.28 -12.67 1.72
CA ASP A 196 16.35 -12.62 3.18
C ASP A 196 15.82 -13.93 3.77
N LYS A 197 16.74 -14.75 4.29
CA LYS A 197 16.41 -16.09 4.85
C LYS A 197 16.21 -16.09 6.36
N ALA A 198 16.51 -14.98 7.03
CA ALA A 198 16.48 -14.91 8.49
C ALA A 198 15.59 -13.73 8.95
N ASN A 199 14.46 -14.04 9.56
CA ASN A 199 13.53 -13.03 10.08
C ASN A 199 13.14 -11.99 9.01
N ALA A 200 12.74 -12.47 7.82
CA ALA A 200 12.35 -11.60 6.72
C ALA A 200 11.15 -10.73 7.10
N ILE A 201 11.26 -9.44 6.83
CA ILE A 201 10.12 -8.54 6.91
C ILE A 201 9.35 -8.69 5.59
N THR A 202 8.15 -9.27 5.64
CA THR A 202 7.37 -9.61 4.44
C THR A 202 6.33 -8.56 4.05
N SER A 203 6.03 -7.62 4.95
CA SER A 203 5.11 -6.51 4.68
C SER A 203 5.45 -5.30 5.55
N GLY A 204 5.01 -4.12 5.15
CA GLY A 204 5.18 -2.88 5.91
C GLY A 204 4.93 -1.65 5.04
N LYS A 205 5.15 -0.47 5.61
CA LYS A 205 5.01 0.80 4.91
C LYS A 205 6.20 1.07 4.00
N ILE A 206 6.11 2.11 3.18
CA ILE A 206 7.22 2.65 2.37
C ILE A 206 7.53 4.07 2.81
N GLY A 207 8.72 4.57 2.51
CA GLY A 207 9.10 5.95 2.76
C GLY A 207 10.28 6.41 1.91
N PHE A 208 10.33 7.70 1.65
CA PHE A 208 11.49 8.36 1.06
C PHE A 208 12.55 8.57 2.15
N TRP A 209 13.80 8.34 1.82
CA TRP A 209 14.88 8.27 2.79
C TRP A 209 16.10 9.09 2.35
N THR A 210 16.74 9.76 3.29
CA THR A 210 18.02 10.46 3.08
C THR A 210 18.96 10.21 4.27
N LYS A 211 20.21 10.68 4.18
CA LYS A 211 21.18 10.63 5.29
C LYS A 211 21.78 12.01 5.55
N SER A 212 21.96 12.33 6.83
CA SER A 212 22.64 13.53 7.33
C SER A 212 22.13 14.82 6.65
N ASP A 213 23.03 15.64 6.11
CA ASP A 213 22.74 16.92 5.47
C ASP A 213 22.33 16.81 3.98
N SER A 214 21.97 15.60 3.52
CA SER A 214 21.57 15.37 2.13
C SER A 214 20.30 16.12 1.76
N VAL A 215 20.39 17.08 0.85
CA VAL A 215 19.26 17.65 0.15
C VAL A 215 19.02 16.81 -1.11
N SER A 216 17.87 16.18 -1.19
CA SER A 216 17.55 15.28 -2.30
C SER A 216 16.09 15.43 -2.72
N TYR A 217 15.85 15.28 -4.02
CA TYR A 217 14.56 15.41 -4.65
C TYR A 217 14.07 14.04 -5.14
N PHE A 218 12.76 13.86 -5.10
CA PHE A 218 12.08 12.68 -5.59
C PHE A 218 10.95 13.08 -6.54
N GLY A 219 10.94 12.47 -7.71
CA GLY A 219 9.89 12.64 -8.70
C GLY A 219 8.66 11.78 -8.41
N ASP A 220 7.72 11.79 -9.34
CA ASP A 220 6.53 10.96 -9.25
C ASP A 220 6.91 9.50 -9.01
N THR A 221 6.14 8.86 -8.15
CA THR A 221 6.44 7.51 -7.69
C THR A 221 5.22 6.62 -7.93
N THR A 222 5.47 5.45 -8.50
CA THR A 222 4.43 4.43 -8.72
C THR A 222 4.74 3.18 -7.92
N ILE A 223 3.70 2.53 -7.41
CA ILE A 223 3.78 1.26 -6.71
C ILE A 223 2.75 0.32 -7.31
N ASP A 224 3.21 -0.67 -8.05
CA ASP A 224 2.41 -1.82 -8.47
C ASP A 224 2.49 -2.86 -7.35
N TYR A 225 1.36 -3.27 -6.78
CA TYR A 225 1.37 -4.17 -5.63
C TYR A 225 0.23 -5.16 -5.67
N VAL A 226 0.43 -6.29 -4.99
CA VAL A 226 -0.66 -7.21 -4.68
C VAL A 226 -1.35 -6.67 -3.43
N PRO A 227 -2.67 -6.35 -3.49
CA PRO A 227 -3.41 -5.92 -2.32
C PRO A 227 -3.27 -6.91 -1.17
N PHE A 228 -3.04 -6.40 0.03
CA PHE A 228 -2.96 -7.25 1.21
C PHE A 228 -4.36 -7.76 1.51
N GLU A 229 -4.55 -9.06 1.35
CA GLU A 229 -5.83 -9.68 1.59
C GLU A 229 -5.96 -10.04 3.07
N THR A 230 -6.82 -9.31 3.80
CA THR A 230 -7.15 -9.66 5.19
C THR A 230 -7.88 -11.01 5.25
N SER A 231 -7.84 -11.69 6.40
CA SER A 231 -8.62 -12.91 6.60
C SER A 231 -10.10 -12.71 6.33
N ALA A 232 -10.67 -11.55 6.71
CA ALA A 232 -12.05 -11.20 6.36
C ALA A 232 -12.28 -11.19 4.84
N GLN A 233 -11.37 -10.58 4.07
CA GLN A 233 -11.47 -10.51 2.60
C GLN A 233 -11.37 -11.91 1.99
N LYS A 234 -10.45 -12.73 2.47
CA LYS A 234 -10.31 -14.13 2.07
C LYS A 234 -11.57 -14.94 2.38
N ILE A 235 -12.15 -14.77 3.56
CA ILE A 235 -13.41 -15.42 3.96
C ILE A 235 -14.54 -15.00 3.01
N VAL A 236 -14.70 -13.70 2.72
CA VAL A 236 -15.74 -13.19 1.80
C VAL A 236 -15.56 -13.79 0.41
N ARG A 237 -14.36 -13.80 -0.14
CA ARG A 237 -14.07 -14.39 -1.45
C ARG A 237 -14.44 -15.88 -1.50
N ASP A 238 -14.00 -16.66 -0.51
CA ASP A 238 -14.27 -18.09 -0.45
C ASP A 238 -15.77 -18.39 -0.33
N VAL A 239 -16.49 -17.58 0.48
CA VAL A 239 -17.94 -17.69 0.65
C VAL A 239 -18.68 -17.33 -0.64
N LEU A 240 -18.29 -16.26 -1.33
CA LEU A 240 -18.87 -15.90 -2.62
C LEU A 240 -18.63 -17.00 -3.68
N HIS A 241 -17.47 -17.63 -3.68
CA HIS A 241 -17.19 -18.76 -4.55
C HIS A 241 -18.10 -19.97 -4.23
N LYS A 242 -18.33 -20.24 -2.94
CA LYS A 242 -19.21 -21.33 -2.48
C LYS A 242 -20.69 -21.04 -2.74
N TYR A 243 -21.11 -19.78 -2.69
CA TYR A 243 -22.47 -19.32 -2.88
C TYR A 243 -22.61 -18.35 -4.08
N PRO A 244 -22.43 -18.82 -5.33
CA PRO A 244 -22.30 -17.96 -6.51
C PRO A 244 -23.59 -17.20 -6.90
N LYS A 245 -24.71 -17.47 -6.22
CA LYS A 245 -25.99 -16.77 -6.41
C LYS A 245 -26.15 -15.53 -5.53
N LEU A 246 -25.18 -15.24 -4.67
CA LEU A 246 -25.16 -14.00 -3.90
C LEU A 246 -24.89 -12.82 -4.84
N LEU A 247 -25.60 -11.73 -4.61
CA LEU A 247 -25.39 -10.48 -5.34
C LEU A 247 -24.28 -9.64 -4.69
N ALA A 248 -24.19 -9.67 -3.35
CA ALA A 248 -23.11 -9.06 -2.61
C ALA A 248 -22.96 -9.69 -1.21
N LEU A 249 -21.77 -9.61 -0.68
CA LEU A 249 -21.44 -9.99 0.69
C LEU A 249 -20.45 -8.98 1.24
N LYS A 250 -20.74 -8.39 2.41
CA LYS A 250 -19.90 -7.38 3.06
C LYS A 250 -19.80 -7.66 4.56
N ILE A 251 -18.61 -7.42 5.13
CA ILE A 251 -18.37 -7.46 6.57
C ILE A 251 -18.02 -6.04 7.02
N TYR A 252 -18.66 -5.61 8.10
CA TYR A 252 -18.49 -4.28 8.71
C TYR A 252 -17.94 -4.44 10.11
N LEU A 253 -16.90 -3.68 10.44
CA LEU A 253 -16.40 -3.51 11.80
C LEU A 253 -16.69 -2.11 12.31
N PRO A 254 -16.92 -1.93 13.62
CA PRO A 254 -16.99 -0.61 14.22
C PRO A 254 -15.60 0.02 14.28
N GLU A 255 -15.52 1.34 14.18
CA GLU A 255 -14.31 2.10 14.52
C GLU A 255 -14.13 2.16 16.04
N GLU A 256 -12.96 2.65 16.50
CA GLU A 256 -12.60 2.67 17.93
C GLU A 256 -13.65 3.37 18.80
N ASP A 257 -14.25 4.47 18.33
CA ASP A 257 -15.30 5.22 19.05
C ASP A 257 -16.71 4.63 18.85
N ARG A 258 -16.86 3.57 18.06
CA ARG A 258 -18.12 2.91 17.69
C ARG A 258 -19.18 3.81 17.03
N SER A 259 -18.86 5.06 16.73
CA SER A 259 -19.78 6.00 16.10
C SER A 259 -20.05 5.67 14.63
N VAL A 260 -19.07 5.09 13.96
CA VAL A 260 -19.10 4.72 12.56
C VAL A 260 -18.68 3.25 12.40
N THR A 261 -19.21 2.59 11.39
CA THR A 261 -18.76 1.26 10.97
C THR A 261 -18.10 1.38 9.59
N LYS A 262 -17.11 0.54 9.30
CA LYS A 262 -16.45 0.49 8.00
C LYS A 262 -16.52 -0.90 7.39
N VAL A 263 -16.62 -0.95 6.06
CA VAL A 263 -16.47 -2.19 5.28
C VAL A 263 -15.03 -2.66 5.36
N VAL A 264 -14.80 -3.80 5.98
CA VAL A 264 -13.46 -4.44 6.08
C VAL A 264 -13.27 -5.58 5.08
N ALA A 265 -14.37 -6.10 4.54
CA ALA A 265 -14.36 -7.10 3.47
C ALA A 265 -15.60 -6.98 2.59
N SER A 266 -15.41 -7.14 1.29
CA SER A 266 -16.48 -7.09 0.28
C SER A 266 -16.10 -7.91 -0.96
N GLY A 267 -17.11 -8.38 -1.70
CA GLY A 267 -16.92 -8.93 -3.05
C GLY A 267 -16.53 -7.88 -4.10
N ASP A 268 -16.71 -6.59 -3.80
CA ASP A 268 -16.28 -5.48 -4.63
C ASP A 268 -15.25 -4.65 -3.84
N GLU A 269 -14.02 -4.59 -4.32
CA GLU A 269 -12.92 -3.87 -3.65
C GLU A 269 -13.18 -2.37 -3.48
N ARG A 270 -14.03 -1.77 -4.32
CA ARG A 270 -14.43 -0.36 -4.23
C ARG A 270 -15.22 -0.05 -2.96
N ASP A 271 -15.78 -1.05 -2.33
CA ASP A 271 -16.50 -0.91 -1.07
C ASP A 271 -15.57 -0.81 0.16
N LEU A 272 -14.34 -1.30 0.05
CA LEU A 272 -13.40 -1.35 1.18
C LEU A 272 -13.13 0.03 1.76
N GLY A 273 -13.22 0.14 3.08
CA GLY A 273 -13.06 1.40 3.80
C GLY A 273 -14.27 2.34 3.76
N GLN A 274 -15.30 2.04 2.94
CA GLN A 274 -16.51 2.86 2.90
C GLN A 274 -17.29 2.76 4.21
N PRO A 275 -17.91 3.86 4.67
CA PRO A 275 -18.72 3.84 5.89
C PRO A 275 -19.96 2.96 5.70
N GLY A 276 -20.32 2.25 6.76
CA GLY A 276 -21.60 1.56 6.84
C GLY A 276 -22.74 2.53 7.11
N ALA A 277 -23.97 2.10 6.82
CA ALA A 277 -25.16 2.84 7.14
C ALA A 277 -25.54 2.68 8.65
N LYS A 278 -26.58 3.41 9.07
CA LYS A 278 -27.12 3.31 10.43
C LYS A 278 -27.52 1.86 10.82
N THR A 279 -28.02 1.09 9.83
CA THR A 279 -28.46 -0.29 10.03
C THR A 279 -27.34 -1.23 10.46
N GLU A 280 -26.13 -1.14 9.89
CA GLU A 280 -25.01 -1.99 10.31
C GLU A 280 -24.55 -1.68 11.73
N ARG A 281 -24.54 -0.40 12.08
CA ARG A 281 -24.24 0.04 13.44
C ARG A 281 -25.26 -0.50 14.45
N GLU A 282 -26.56 -0.35 14.16
CA GLU A 282 -27.63 -0.87 15.03
C GLU A 282 -27.57 -2.39 15.20
N VAL A 283 -27.20 -3.14 14.13
CA VAL A 283 -27.01 -4.59 14.22
C VAL A 283 -25.84 -4.92 15.16
N ILE A 284 -24.76 -4.16 15.13
CA ILE A 284 -23.62 -4.36 16.04
C ILE A 284 -23.97 -4.01 17.48
N GLU A 285 -24.66 -2.89 17.69
CA GLU A 285 -25.03 -2.38 19.02
C GLU A 285 -26.06 -3.28 19.71
N ARG A 286 -27.08 -3.74 18.98
CA ARG A 286 -28.23 -4.47 19.54
C ARG A 286 -28.12 -5.98 19.42
N GLY A 287 -27.27 -6.46 18.51
CA GLY A 287 -27.14 -7.88 18.20
C GLY A 287 -28.37 -8.49 17.51
N GLU A 288 -29.19 -7.66 16.89
CA GLU A 288 -30.43 -8.04 16.18
C GLU A 288 -30.20 -8.14 14.69
N THR A 289 -31.00 -8.98 14.02
CA THR A 289 -30.96 -9.12 12.55
C THR A 289 -31.84 -8.06 11.90
N TYR A 290 -31.33 -7.43 10.85
CA TYR A 290 -32.09 -6.50 10.01
C TYR A 290 -32.44 -7.12 8.66
N TYR A 291 -33.66 -6.88 8.19
CA TYR A 291 -34.14 -7.29 6.88
C TYR A 291 -34.59 -6.06 6.08
N GLY A 292 -34.18 -6.00 4.82
CA GLY A 292 -34.64 -5.00 3.85
C GLY A 292 -34.94 -5.63 2.49
N LYS A 293 -36.00 -5.14 1.83
CA LYS A 293 -36.40 -5.59 0.50
C LYS A 293 -36.59 -4.39 -0.42
N GLU A 294 -35.93 -4.42 -1.56
CA GLU A 294 -36.06 -3.42 -2.62
C GLU A 294 -36.25 -4.14 -3.95
N LYS A 295 -37.41 -3.96 -4.56
CA LYS A 295 -37.78 -4.61 -5.86
C LYS A 295 -37.45 -6.11 -5.86
N ASP A 296 -36.44 -6.48 -6.66
CA ASP A 296 -36.01 -7.88 -6.87
C ASP A 296 -34.83 -8.30 -5.96
N VAL A 297 -34.49 -7.47 -4.98
CA VAL A 297 -33.32 -7.70 -4.11
C VAL A 297 -33.77 -7.72 -2.66
N VAL A 298 -33.19 -8.65 -1.90
CA VAL A 298 -33.29 -8.68 -0.44
C VAL A 298 -31.91 -8.54 0.20
N SER A 299 -31.83 -7.75 1.24
CA SER A 299 -30.65 -7.54 2.04
C SER A 299 -30.93 -8.00 3.48
N VAL A 300 -30.13 -8.90 3.99
CA VAL A 300 -30.18 -9.35 5.37
C VAL A 300 -28.86 -8.96 6.02
N ILE A 301 -28.93 -8.26 7.16
CA ILE A 301 -27.76 -7.87 7.95
C ILE A 301 -27.83 -8.62 9.27
N MET A 302 -26.82 -9.42 9.56
CA MET A 302 -26.78 -10.28 10.75
C MET A 302 -25.54 -9.98 11.58
N PRO A 303 -25.64 -10.10 12.92
CA PRO A 303 -24.50 -9.96 13.81
C PRO A 303 -23.52 -11.13 13.63
N LEU A 304 -22.23 -10.80 13.62
CA LEU A 304 -21.15 -11.74 13.77
C LEU A 304 -20.65 -11.64 15.21
N ARG A 305 -20.56 -12.79 15.92
CA ARG A 305 -20.30 -12.80 17.35
C ARG A 305 -18.92 -13.33 17.67
N ASP A 306 -18.34 -12.85 18.74
CA ASP A 306 -17.08 -13.36 19.28
C ASP A 306 -17.28 -14.67 20.08
N ARG A 307 -16.20 -15.16 20.71
CA ARG A 307 -16.21 -16.38 21.54
C ARG A 307 -17.09 -16.23 22.80
N ASN A 308 -17.35 -15.01 23.23
CA ASN A 308 -18.18 -14.71 24.41
C ASN A 308 -19.66 -14.51 24.02
N GLY A 309 -19.98 -14.54 22.73
CA GLY A 309 -21.32 -14.30 22.21
C GLY A 309 -21.63 -12.83 22.01
N GLU A 310 -20.69 -11.90 22.23
CA GLU A 310 -20.85 -10.49 21.98
C GLU A 310 -20.73 -10.16 20.49
N THR A 311 -21.51 -9.17 20.02
CA THR A 311 -21.45 -8.78 18.61
C THR A 311 -20.19 -7.99 18.33
N MET A 312 -19.33 -8.55 17.47
CA MET A 312 -18.07 -7.93 17.05
C MET A 312 -18.14 -7.26 15.67
N ALA A 313 -19.06 -7.71 14.80
CA ALA A 313 -19.18 -7.25 13.43
C ALA A 313 -20.61 -7.40 12.91
N ALA A 314 -20.91 -6.75 11.77
CA ALA A 314 -22.14 -7.00 11.01
C ALA A 314 -21.80 -7.59 9.65
N VAL A 315 -22.59 -8.56 9.20
CA VAL A 315 -22.48 -9.19 7.88
C VAL A 315 -23.72 -8.86 7.06
N ARG A 316 -23.55 -8.18 5.93
CA ARG A 316 -24.62 -7.91 4.97
C ARG A 316 -24.57 -8.96 3.86
N VAL A 317 -25.66 -9.69 3.72
CA VAL A 317 -25.90 -10.70 2.65
C VAL A 317 -26.96 -10.16 1.71
N VAL A 318 -26.61 -9.96 0.44
CA VAL A 318 -27.53 -9.45 -0.59
C VAL A 318 -27.85 -10.58 -1.58
N MET A 319 -29.14 -10.82 -1.77
CA MET A 319 -29.65 -11.95 -2.58
C MET A 319 -30.76 -11.48 -3.51
N LYS A 320 -30.95 -12.22 -4.60
CA LYS A 320 -32.11 -12.04 -5.46
C LYS A 320 -33.39 -12.47 -4.71
N SER A 321 -34.43 -11.62 -4.76
CA SER A 321 -35.75 -11.91 -4.24
C SER A 321 -36.49 -12.86 -5.17
N PHE A 322 -37.52 -13.52 -4.65
CA PHE A 322 -38.49 -14.32 -5.44
C PHE A 322 -39.92 -14.00 -5.01
N PRO A 323 -40.94 -14.29 -5.87
CA PRO A 323 -42.35 -14.09 -5.50
C PRO A 323 -42.70 -14.85 -4.22
N GLY A 324 -43.39 -14.19 -3.28
CA GLY A 324 -43.77 -14.78 -1.99
C GLY A 324 -42.68 -14.87 -0.94
N GLN A 325 -41.47 -14.28 -1.18
CA GLN A 325 -40.44 -14.26 -0.18
C GLN A 325 -40.81 -13.37 1.02
N THR A 326 -40.77 -13.97 2.20
CA THR A 326 -40.95 -13.31 3.51
C THR A 326 -39.63 -12.97 4.16
N GLU A 327 -39.64 -12.16 5.22
CA GLU A 327 -38.48 -11.90 6.06
C GLU A 327 -37.86 -13.18 6.59
N GLU A 328 -38.68 -14.07 7.18
CA GLU A 328 -38.22 -15.34 7.76
C GLU A 328 -37.48 -16.20 6.73
N THR A 329 -38.04 -16.31 5.50
CA THR A 329 -37.38 -17.07 4.42
C THR A 329 -36.09 -16.42 3.95
N ALA A 330 -35.98 -15.09 3.97
CA ALA A 330 -34.74 -14.37 3.62
C ALA A 330 -33.66 -14.61 4.67
N ILE A 331 -34.02 -14.49 5.95
CA ILE A 331 -33.11 -14.75 7.10
C ILE A 331 -32.66 -16.22 7.04
N GLY A 332 -33.58 -17.17 6.82
CA GLY A 332 -33.23 -18.59 6.68
C GLY A 332 -32.24 -18.90 5.55
N ARG A 333 -32.25 -18.11 4.47
CA ARG A 333 -31.27 -18.21 3.38
C ARG A 333 -29.93 -17.59 3.73
N ALA A 334 -29.90 -16.50 4.49
CA ALA A 334 -28.68 -15.81 4.90
C ALA A 334 -27.96 -16.52 6.05
N ALA A 335 -28.69 -17.13 6.99
CA ALA A 335 -28.15 -17.75 8.19
C ALA A 335 -27.01 -18.79 7.94
N PRO A 336 -27.11 -19.73 7.00
CA PRO A 336 -26.01 -20.68 6.74
C PRO A 336 -24.76 -19.98 6.19
N ILE A 337 -24.90 -18.85 5.49
CA ILE A 337 -23.78 -18.07 4.97
C ILE A 337 -23.03 -17.39 6.12
N VAL A 338 -23.79 -16.73 7.00
CA VAL A 338 -23.20 -16.05 8.17
C VAL A 338 -22.62 -17.07 9.14
N LYS A 339 -23.23 -18.25 9.30
CA LYS A 339 -22.68 -19.36 10.09
C LYS A 339 -21.35 -19.88 9.54
N ASP A 340 -21.17 -19.92 8.22
CA ASP A 340 -19.90 -20.29 7.58
C ASP A 340 -18.81 -19.28 7.95
N ILE A 341 -19.11 -17.97 7.85
CA ILE A 341 -18.20 -16.89 8.26
C ILE A 341 -17.90 -17.00 9.77
N GLN A 342 -18.92 -17.16 10.59
CA GLN A 342 -18.80 -17.28 12.07
C GLN A 342 -17.90 -18.46 12.48
N SER A 343 -17.88 -19.53 11.71
CA SER A 343 -17.02 -20.70 12.02
C SER A 343 -15.53 -20.41 11.85
N ARG A 344 -15.20 -19.39 11.05
CA ARG A 344 -13.83 -19.02 10.68
C ARG A 344 -13.30 -17.81 11.46
N ALA A 345 -14.19 -16.94 11.96
CA ALA A 345 -13.83 -15.74 12.70
C ALA A 345 -14.54 -15.75 14.07
N LYS A 346 -13.77 -15.78 15.15
CA LYS A 346 -14.23 -15.85 16.54
C LYS A 346 -13.73 -14.67 17.39
N ALA A 347 -12.94 -13.78 16.80
CA ALA A 347 -12.46 -12.54 17.37
C ALA A 347 -12.29 -11.51 16.23
N VAL A 348 -12.20 -10.22 16.58
CA VAL A 348 -11.95 -9.14 15.60
C VAL A 348 -10.61 -9.37 14.90
N ASP A 349 -9.58 -9.80 15.64
CA ASP A 349 -8.24 -10.06 15.10
C ASP A 349 -8.27 -11.15 14.01
N ASP A 350 -9.13 -12.17 14.15
CA ASP A 350 -9.32 -13.22 13.13
C ASP A 350 -9.85 -12.66 11.79
N LEU A 351 -10.36 -11.43 11.76
CA LEU A 351 -10.85 -10.75 10.57
C LEU A 351 -9.79 -9.82 9.95
N LEU A 352 -8.88 -9.28 10.76
CA LEU A 352 -7.94 -8.23 10.37
C LEU A 352 -6.55 -8.77 10.01
N GLU A 353 -6.20 -9.97 10.45
CA GLU A 353 -4.99 -10.68 10.05
C GLU A 353 -5.15 -11.27 8.64
#